data_83c6fe525cc4dbe4764a166f6189942f
#
_entry.id   83c6fe525cc4dbe4764a166f6189942f
#
_cell.length_a   1.000
_cell.length_b   1.000
_cell.length_c   1.000
_cell.angle_alpha   90.00
_cell.angle_beta   90.00
_cell.angle_gamma   90.00
#
_symmetry.space_group_name_H-M   'P 1'
#
loop_
_entity.id
_entity.type
_entity.pdbx_description
1 polymer ?
#
loop_
_entity_poly.entity_id
_entity_poly.type
_entity_poly.pdbx_seq_one_letter_code
_entity_poly.pdbx_strand_id
1 'polypeptide(L)'
;GIAGACRRKPMPLWNRIRLLVLFAVAWFVIVWAAMADNPLLPFVDSMRIQLVESQWLIWLFGIELLRQLHYVVSERWAGYHRFWTQGVFGGADRALRKRMSDWSRFRLARLVKIVFLVSLFAVVAGQILETSPVLALFEAPALLYSALPLILQLAFAFFFIAFQFIGLFWLLSRGGVDTYYPDDITTRFADVWGPGPGGGAGQGEHRLPGEP
;
A
#
# COMPACT_ATOMS: atom_id res chain seq x y z
N GLY A 1 19.58 35.51 -13.40
CA GLY A 1 18.80 34.32 -13.58
C GLY A 1 19.48 32.98 -13.29
N ILE A 2 20.32 32.84 -12.22
CA ILE A 2 21.00 31.54 -11.91
C ILE A 2 20.37 30.80 -10.69
N ALA A 3 19.27 31.31 -10.18
CA ALA A 3 18.64 30.76 -8.95
C ALA A 3 17.82 29.47 -9.17
N GLY A 4 17.55 29.03 -10.40
CA GLY A 4 16.68 27.91 -10.69
C GLY A 4 17.33 26.51 -10.77
N ALA A 5 18.68 26.46 -10.90
CA ALA A 5 19.35 25.20 -11.32
C ALA A 5 19.76 24.24 -10.19
N CYS A 6 19.60 24.60 -8.92
CA CYS A 6 20.12 23.78 -7.80
C CYS A 6 19.05 23.15 -6.90
N ARG A 7 17.81 23.10 -7.35
CA ARG A 7 16.75 22.43 -6.58
C ARG A 7 16.72 20.94 -6.93
N ARG A 8 16.73 20.09 -5.92
CA ARG A 8 16.62 18.64 -6.12
C ARG A 8 15.27 18.29 -6.76
N LYS A 9 15.30 17.42 -7.77
CA LYS A 9 14.07 16.89 -8.38
C LYS A 9 13.28 16.10 -7.32
N PRO A 10 11.97 16.34 -7.17
CA PRO A 10 11.15 15.61 -6.22
C PRO A 10 11.14 14.13 -6.54
N MET A 11 11.31 13.31 -5.50
CA MET A 11 11.26 11.84 -5.64
C MET A 11 9.81 11.35 -5.60
N PRO A 12 9.46 10.29 -6.36
CA PRO A 12 8.13 9.69 -6.29
C PRO A 12 7.85 9.17 -4.87
N LEU A 13 6.60 9.28 -4.41
CA LEU A 13 6.15 8.92 -3.07
C LEU A 13 6.51 7.47 -2.70
N TRP A 14 6.36 6.53 -3.64
CA TRP A 14 6.70 5.14 -3.41
C TRP A 14 8.17 4.94 -3.00
N ASN A 15 9.09 5.62 -3.66
CA ASN A 15 10.51 5.54 -3.31
C ASN A 15 10.83 6.14 -1.94
N ARG A 16 9.96 7.01 -1.43
CA ARG A 16 10.09 7.58 -0.09
C ARG A 16 9.62 6.61 0.98
N ILE A 17 8.42 6.05 0.82
CA ILE A 17 7.75 5.30 1.89
C ILE A 17 8.11 3.81 1.94
N ARG A 18 8.70 3.24 0.88
CA ARG A 18 8.97 1.79 0.76
C ARG A 18 9.75 1.20 1.94
N LEU A 19 10.74 1.92 2.49
CA LEU A 19 11.51 1.44 3.64
C LEU A 19 10.72 1.57 4.95
N LEU A 20 9.93 2.64 5.11
CA LEU A 20 9.02 2.77 6.25
C LEU A 20 7.98 1.64 6.24
N VAL A 21 7.42 1.35 5.08
CA VAL A 21 6.48 0.21 4.91
C VAL A 21 7.16 -1.10 5.23
N LEU A 22 8.40 -1.32 4.75
CA LEU A 22 9.17 -2.53 5.05
C LEU A 22 9.36 -2.72 6.56
N PHE A 23 9.76 -1.68 7.28
CA PHE A 23 9.95 -1.76 8.73
C PHE A 23 8.62 -1.92 9.48
N ALA A 24 7.57 -1.27 9.03
CA ALA A 24 6.23 -1.44 9.59
C ALA A 24 5.71 -2.88 9.40
N VAL A 25 5.91 -3.46 8.22
CA VAL A 25 5.56 -4.86 7.93
C VAL A 25 6.39 -5.80 8.79
N ALA A 26 7.72 -5.58 8.89
CA ALA A 26 8.59 -6.40 9.73
C ALA A 26 8.12 -6.39 11.18
N TRP A 27 7.81 -5.21 11.71
CA TRP A 27 7.31 -5.08 13.09
C TRP A 27 5.94 -5.76 13.27
N PHE A 28 5.03 -5.58 12.31
CA PHE A 28 3.73 -6.24 12.35
C PHE A 28 3.85 -7.77 12.33
N VAL A 29 4.78 -8.32 11.55
CA VAL A 29 5.05 -9.77 11.50
C VAL A 29 5.57 -10.28 12.84
N ILE A 30 6.46 -9.53 13.51
CA ILE A 30 6.96 -9.87 14.85
C ILE A 30 5.81 -9.87 15.87
N VAL A 31 4.98 -8.83 15.89
CA VAL A 31 3.80 -8.76 16.78
C VAL A 31 2.83 -9.90 16.51
N TRP A 32 2.58 -10.19 15.23
CA TRP A 32 1.73 -11.31 14.83
C TRP A 32 2.26 -12.66 15.32
N ALA A 33 3.56 -12.91 15.17
CA ALA A 33 4.20 -14.12 15.65
C ALA A 33 4.05 -14.25 17.18
N ALA A 34 4.35 -13.18 17.92
CA ALA A 34 4.20 -13.15 19.37
C ALA A 34 2.76 -13.41 19.85
N MET A 35 1.75 -12.96 19.07
CA MET A 35 0.35 -13.27 19.35
C MET A 35 -0.01 -14.73 19.04
N ALA A 36 0.63 -15.32 18.01
CA ALA A 36 0.42 -16.73 17.69
C ALA A 36 0.97 -17.65 18.77
N ASP A 37 2.10 -17.28 19.38
CA ASP A 37 2.72 -18.01 20.49
C ASP A 37 1.92 -17.87 21.80
N ASN A 38 1.32 -16.71 22.03
CA ASN A 38 0.52 -16.42 23.22
C ASN A 38 -0.87 -15.86 22.87
N PRO A 39 -1.83 -16.70 22.46
CA PRO A 39 -3.15 -16.24 22.02
C PRO A 39 -4.02 -15.63 23.12
N LEU A 40 -3.63 -15.76 24.40
CA LEU A 40 -4.33 -15.15 25.54
C LEU A 40 -3.94 -13.69 25.78
N LEU A 41 -2.84 -13.22 25.17
CA LEU A 41 -2.40 -11.84 25.32
C LEU A 41 -3.23 -10.91 24.41
N PRO A 42 -3.79 -9.82 24.96
CA PRO A 42 -4.43 -8.79 24.16
C PRO A 42 -3.46 -8.18 23.16
N PHE A 43 -3.95 -7.79 21.98
CA PHE A 43 -3.14 -7.16 20.93
C PHE A 43 -2.30 -5.98 21.43
N VAL A 44 -2.89 -5.12 22.27
CA VAL A 44 -2.23 -3.93 22.82
C VAL A 44 -1.04 -4.28 23.72
N ASP A 45 -1.18 -5.32 24.52
CA ASP A 45 -0.11 -5.77 25.42
C ASP A 45 1.01 -6.45 24.63
N SER A 46 0.68 -7.27 23.62
CA SER A 46 1.66 -7.84 22.68
C SER A 46 2.44 -6.73 21.97
N MET A 47 1.75 -5.70 21.48
CA MET A 47 2.38 -4.51 20.89
C MET A 47 3.37 -3.84 21.85
N ARG A 48 2.95 -3.63 23.11
CA ARG A 48 3.79 -2.95 24.11
C ARG A 48 5.04 -3.76 24.44
N ILE A 49 4.90 -5.06 24.61
CA ILE A 49 6.04 -5.98 24.86
C ILE A 49 7.01 -5.92 23.68
N GLN A 50 6.50 -6.07 22.46
CA GLN A 50 7.33 -6.08 21.26
C GLN A 50 7.98 -4.71 20.96
N LEU A 51 7.41 -3.60 21.40
CA LEU A 51 8.08 -2.30 21.36
C LEU A 51 9.36 -2.27 22.19
N VAL A 52 9.38 -2.95 23.32
CA VAL A 52 10.55 -3.01 24.18
C VAL A 52 11.58 -4.03 23.65
N GLU A 53 11.14 -5.20 23.23
CA GLU A 53 12.01 -6.27 22.72
C GLU A 53 12.65 -5.93 21.37
N SER A 54 11.88 -5.24 20.49
CA SER A 54 12.32 -4.87 19.14
C SER A 54 12.83 -3.43 19.04
N GLN A 55 13.49 -2.89 20.06
CA GLN A 55 14.01 -1.52 20.06
C GLN A 55 14.90 -1.21 18.85
N TRP A 56 15.67 -2.19 18.38
CA TRP A 56 16.51 -2.05 17.19
C TRP A 56 15.73 -1.64 15.95
N LEU A 57 14.50 -2.15 15.79
CA LEU A 57 13.62 -1.82 14.67
C LEU A 57 13.06 -0.40 14.78
N ILE A 58 12.77 0.04 16.01
CA ILE A 58 12.34 1.42 16.28
C ILE A 58 13.45 2.41 15.93
N TRP A 59 14.71 2.08 16.27
CA TRP A 59 15.85 2.90 15.87
C TRP A 59 16.01 2.98 14.35
N LEU A 60 15.88 1.86 13.64
CA LEU A 60 15.92 1.85 12.17
C LEU A 60 14.79 2.69 11.57
N PHE A 61 13.58 2.59 12.12
CA PHE A 61 12.44 3.41 11.72
C PHE A 61 12.69 4.90 11.98
N GLY A 62 13.26 5.25 13.13
CA GLY A 62 13.65 6.61 13.49
C GLY A 62 14.69 7.20 12.53
N ILE A 63 15.74 6.42 12.21
CA ILE A 63 16.78 6.80 11.24
C ILE A 63 16.16 7.04 9.86
N GLU A 64 15.23 6.19 9.46
CA GLU A 64 14.53 6.34 8.18
C GLU A 64 13.66 7.60 8.16
N LEU A 65 12.96 7.91 9.25
CA LEU A 65 12.21 9.17 9.38
C LEU A 65 13.12 10.39 9.28
N LEU A 66 14.28 10.37 9.94
CA LEU A 66 15.28 11.44 9.83
C LEU A 66 15.78 11.57 8.38
N ARG A 67 16.01 10.48 7.70
CA ARG A 67 16.37 10.46 6.28
C ARG A 67 15.28 11.09 5.42
N GLN A 68 14.01 10.79 5.68
CA GLN A 68 12.88 11.39 4.96
C GLN A 68 12.79 12.90 5.21
N LEU A 69 12.95 13.31 6.47
CA LEU A 69 12.97 14.72 6.84
C LEU A 69 14.10 15.46 6.11
N HIS A 70 15.31 14.86 6.10
CA HIS A 70 16.44 15.40 5.34
C HIS A 70 16.12 15.59 3.85
N TYR A 71 15.43 14.64 3.23
CA TYR A 71 15.03 14.77 1.82
C TYR A 71 14.00 15.87 1.61
N VAL A 72 12.97 15.96 2.46
CA VAL A 72 11.95 17.01 2.37
C VAL A 72 12.57 18.38 2.52
N VAL A 73 13.46 18.59 3.49
CA VAL A 73 14.18 19.85 3.69
C VAL A 73 15.09 20.16 2.51
N SER A 74 15.81 19.16 2.01
CA SER A 74 16.71 19.30 0.85
C SER A 74 15.96 19.64 -0.45
N GLU A 75 14.71 19.20 -0.62
CA GLU A 75 13.86 19.56 -1.76
C GLU A 75 13.31 20.98 -1.64
N ARG A 76 13.05 21.44 -0.42
CA ARG A 76 12.47 22.77 -0.16
C ARG A 76 13.52 23.86 -0.09
N TRP A 77 14.70 23.56 0.44
CA TRP A 77 15.74 24.54 0.75
C TRP A 77 17.03 24.27 -0.02
N ALA A 78 17.28 25.06 -1.07
CA ALA A 78 18.45 24.91 -1.95
C ALA A 78 19.79 25.14 -1.23
N GLY A 79 19.83 26.03 -0.22
CA GLY A 79 21.03 26.25 0.60
C GLY A 79 21.43 25.02 1.40
N TYR A 80 20.47 24.37 2.05
CA TYR A 80 20.66 23.13 2.77
C TYR A 80 21.13 22.00 1.84
N HIS A 81 20.53 21.87 0.66
CA HIS A 81 20.95 20.89 -0.34
C HIS A 81 22.40 21.09 -0.78
N ARG A 82 22.82 22.34 -1.05
CA ARG A 82 24.21 22.66 -1.42
C ARG A 82 25.19 22.37 -0.30
N PHE A 83 24.86 22.71 0.95
CA PHE A 83 25.69 22.40 2.10
C PHE A 83 26.01 20.89 2.19
N TRP A 84 24.99 20.04 2.08
CA TRP A 84 25.18 18.61 2.16
C TRP A 84 25.88 18.01 0.94
N THR A 85 25.51 18.42 -0.28
CA THR A 85 26.07 17.83 -1.51
C THR A 85 27.47 18.30 -1.82
N GLN A 86 27.82 19.56 -1.52
CA GLN A 86 29.13 20.12 -1.83
C GLN A 86 30.06 20.10 -0.61
N GLY A 87 29.54 20.41 0.59
CA GLY A 87 30.33 20.47 1.82
C GLY A 87 30.62 19.08 2.39
N VAL A 88 29.57 18.30 2.70
CA VAL A 88 29.74 17.04 3.43
C VAL A 88 30.07 15.88 2.49
N PHE A 89 29.26 15.67 1.45
CA PHE A 89 29.41 14.50 0.57
C PHE A 89 30.27 14.76 -0.67
N GLY A 90 30.56 16.02 -1.02
CA GLY A 90 31.30 16.34 -2.24
C GLY A 90 32.73 15.80 -2.26
N GLY A 91 33.38 15.70 -1.10
CA GLY A 91 34.69 15.06 -0.94
C GLY A 91 34.63 13.54 -1.14
N ALA A 92 33.68 12.88 -0.49
CA ALA A 92 33.50 11.45 -0.57
C ALA A 92 33.08 11.00 -1.98
N ASP A 93 32.18 11.71 -2.62
CA ASP A 93 31.75 11.39 -3.99
C ASP A 93 32.89 11.53 -5.00
N ARG A 94 33.72 12.59 -4.90
CA ARG A 94 34.91 12.75 -5.73
C ARG A 94 35.95 11.64 -5.52
N ALA A 95 36.19 11.24 -4.27
CA ALA A 95 37.10 10.13 -3.95
C ALA A 95 36.59 8.80 -4.51
N LEU A 96 35.28 8.53 -4.36
CA LEU A 96 34.65 7.33 -4.89
C LEU A 96 34.68 7.27 -6.41
N ARG A 97 34.40 8.40 -7.09
CA ARG A 97 34.45 8.50 -8.56
C ARG A 97 35.86 8.27 -9.10
N LYS A 98 36.87 8.72 -8.37
CA LYS A 98 38.27 8.54 -8.77
C LYS A 98 38.73 7.07 -8.64
N ARG A 99 38.17 6.31 -7.69
CA ARG A 99 38.58 4.93 -7.38
C ARG A 99 37.75 3.84 -8.05
N MET A 100 36.49 4.12 -8.38
CA MET A 100 35.54 3.10 -8.83
C MET A 100 34.83 3.53 -10.12
N SER A 101 34.74 2.61 -11.08
CA SER A 101 33.90 2.83 -12.27
C SER A 101 32.41 2.88 -11.90
N ASP A 102 31.59 3.51 -12.73
CA ASP A 102 30.14 3.62 -12.50
C ASP A 102 29.47 2.24 -12.41
N TRP A 103 29.97 1.25 -13.15
CA TRP A 103 29.54 -0.13 -13.10
C TRP A 103 29.81 -0.80 -11.74
N SER A 104 31.00 -0.59 -11.18
CA SER A 104 31.37 -1.12 -9.86
C SER A 104 30.53 -0.49 -8.75
N ARG A 105 30.24 0.80 -8.85
CA ARG A 105 29.39 1.54 -7.89
C ARG A 105 27.95 1.01 -7.91
N PHE A 106 27.40 0.73 -9.09
CA PHE A 106 26.07 0.14 -9.23
C PHE A 106 25.99 -1.27 -8.63
N ARG A 107 27.00 -2.11 -8.87
CA ARG A 107 27.10 -3.45 -8.28
C ARG A 107 27.19 -3.38 -6.76
N LEU A 108 28.05 -2.50 -6.23
CA LEU A 108 28.23 -2.31 -4.80
C LEU A 108 26.92 -1.84 -4.13
N ALA A 109 26.24 -0.86 -4.71
CA ALA A 109 24.97 -0.39 -4.19
C ALA A 109 23.89 -1.48 -4.17
N ARG A 110 23.86 -2.33 -5.20
CA ARG A 110 22.97 -3.50 -5.26
C ARG A 110 23.34 -4.52 -4.20
N LEU A 111 24.62 -4.82 -4.04
CA LEU A 111 25.12 -5.77 -3.04
C LEU A 111 24.80 -5.30 -1.63
N VAL A 112 25.08 -4.04 -1.31
CA VAL A 112 24.74 -3.45 0.00
C VAL A 112 23.24 -3.56 0.28
N LYS A 113 22.39 -3.29 -0.73
CA LYS A 113 20.95 -3.45 -0.59
C LYS A 113 20.53 -4.90 -0.31
N ILE A 114 21.12 -5.86 -1.02
CA ILE A 114 20.83 -7.29 -0.81
C ILE A 114 21.28 -7.72 0.59
N VAL A 115 22.51 -7.38 0.97
CA VAL A 115 23.05 -7.69 2.30
C VAL A 115 22.16 -7.08 3.39
N PHE A 116 21.74 -5.82 3.23
CA PHE A 116 20.83 -5.18 4.18
C PHE A 116 19.49 -5.92 4.30
N LEU A 117 18.88 -6.31 3.16
CA LEU A 117 17.61 -7.04 3.18
C LEU A 117 17.74 -8.43 3.80
N VAL A 118 18.81 -9.15 3.46
CA VAL A 118 19.10 -10.47 4.04
C VAL A 118 19.37 -10.37 5.54
N SER A 119 20.14 -9.37 5.97
CA SER A 119 20.41 -9.13 7.39
C SER A 119 19.15 -8.76 8.17
N LEU A 120 18.30 -7.90 7.60
CA LEU A 120 17.01 -7.54 8.21
C LEU A 120 16.13 -8.79 8.35
N PHE A 121 16.01 -9.58 7.28
CA PHE A 121 15.26 -10.83 7.30
C PHE A 121 15.81 -11.81 8.35
N ALA A 122 17.14 -11.98 8.42
CA ALA A 122 17.79 -12.85 9.37
C ALA A 122 17.51 -12.44 10.84
N VAL A 123 17.56 -11.13 11.13
CA VAL A 123 17.28 -10.63 12.48
C VAL A 123 15.80 -10.81 12.84
N VAL A 124 14.88 -10.52 11.93
CA VAL A 124 13.44 -10.72 12.15
C VAL A 124 13.14 -12.20 12.35
N ALA A 125 13.66 -13.07 11.48
CA ALA A 125 13.48 -14.52 11.60
C ALA A 125 14.10 -15.07 12.90
N GLY A 126 15.30 -14.60 13.26
CA GLY A 126 15.96 -14.97 14.50
C GLY A 126 15.17 -14.60 15.75
N GLN A 127 14.51 -13.44 15.73
CA GLN A 127 13.65 -12.98 16.81
C GLN A 127 12.37 -13.85 16.92
N ILE A 128 11.76 -14.22 15.78
CA ILE A 128 10.57 -15.07 15.74
C ILE A 128 10.89 -16.51 16.18
N LEU A 129 12.03 -17.04 15.75
CA LEU A 129 12.46 -18.41 16.04
C LEU A 129 13.22 -18.54 17.38
N GLU A 130 13.44 -17.43 18.10
CA GLU A 130 14.23 -17.35 19.32
C GLU A 130 15.65 -17.94 19.16
N THR A 131 16.22 -17.82 17.95
CA THR A 131 17.53 -18.35 17.56
C THR A 131 18.48 -17.25 17.10
N SER A 132 19.74 -17.61 16.88
CA SER A 132 20.70 -16.65 16.30
C SER A 132 20.29 -16.28 14.87
N PRO A 133 20.48 -15.00 14.43
CA PRO A 133 20.12 -14.56 13.09
C PRO A 133 20.74 -15.38 11.95
N VAL A 134 21.94 -15.94 12.18
CA VAL A 134 22.61 -16.79 11.19
C VAL A 134 21.93 -18.14 11.09
N LEU A 135 21.58 -18.77 12.22
CA LEU A 135 20.89 -20.05 12.25
C LEU A 135 19.50 -19.93 11.65
N ALA A 136 18.79 -18.84 11.96
CA ALA A 136 17.47 -18.55 11.39
C ALA A 136 17.45 -18.50 9.86
N LEU A 137 18.54 -18.07 9.21
CA LEU A 137 18.64 -18.11 7.73
C LEU A 137 18.62 -19.53 7.18
N PHE A 138 19.21 -20.49 7.90
CA PHE A 138 19.23 -21.90 7.49
C PHE A 138 17.88 -22.60 7.80
N GLU A 139 17.18 -22.15 8.83
CA GLU A 139 15.87 -22.65 9.22
C GLU A 139 14.72 -21.99 8.45
N ALA A 140 14.96 -20.83 7.84
CA ALA A 140 13.95 -20.07 7.08
C ALA A 140 13.23 -20.89 5.98
N PRO A 141 13.89 -21.79 5.20
CA PRO A 141 13.18 -22.63 4.24
C PRO A 141 12.16 -23.56 4.88
N ALA A 142 12.49 -24.15 6.04
CA ALA A 142 11.58 -25.02 6.78
C ALA A 142 10.37 -24.24 7.34
N LEU A 143 10.63 -23.03 7.86
CA LEU A 143 9.58 -22.10 8.30
C LEU A 143 8.65 -21.70 7.16
N LEU A 144 9.19 -21.39 5.99
CA LEU A 144 8.39 -21.08 4.80
C LEU A 144 7.52 -22.25 4.38
N TYR A 145 8.08 -23.46 4.43
CA TYR A 145 7.35 -24.67 4.11
C TYR A 145 6.20 -24.91 5.10
N SER A 146 6.43 -24.74 6.40
CA SER A 146 5.39 -24.89 7.43
C SER A 146 4.32 -23.80 7.37
N ALA A 147 4.67 -22.59 6.93
CA ALA A 147 3.74 -21.48 6.74
C ALA A 147 2.94 -21.56 5.43
N LEU A 148 3.35 -22.40 4.47
CA LEU A 148 2.72 -22.50 3.15
C LEU A 148 1.21 -22.84 3.23
N PRO A 149 0.73 -23.79 4.05
CA PRO A 149 -0.70 -24.06 4.19
C PRO A 149 -1.49 -22.82 4.64
N LEU A 150 -0.97 -22.07 5.61
CA LEU A 150 -1.59 -20.84 6.10
C LEU A 150 -1.66 -19.77 5.03
N ILE A 151 -0.58 -19.58 4.28
CA ILE A 151 -0.52 -18.61 3.17
C ILE A 151 -1.54 -18.98 2.08
N LEU A 152 -1.63 -20.27 1.73
CA LEU A 152 -2.61 -20.75 0.78
C LEU A 152 -4.04 -20.57 1.29
N GLN A 153 -4.30 -20.88 2.55
CA GLN A 153 -5.62 -20.69 3.16
C GLN A 153 -6.03 -19.20 3.12
N LEU A 154 -5.12 -18.29 3.45
CA LEU A 154 -5.37 -16.86 3.41
C LEU A 154 -5.62 -16.37 1.97
N ALA A 155 -4.84 -16.86 1.01
CA ALA A 155 -5.01 -16.55 -0.41
C ALA A 155 -6.37 -17.06 -0.92
N PHE A 156 -6.77 -18.28 -0.56
CA PHE A 156 -8.08 -18.82 -0.90
C PHE A 156 -9.22 -18.02 -0.26
N ALA A 157 -9.10 -17.68 1.02
CA ALA A 157 -10.11 -16.86 1.69
C ALA A 157 -10.27 -15.48 1.01
N PHE A 158 -9.16 -14.83 0.69
CA PHE A 158 -9.17 -13.55 -0.04
C PHE A 158 -9.81 -13.69 -1.43
N PHE A 159 -9.43 -14.73 -2.18
CA PHE A 159 -9.98 -15.00 -3.50
C PHE A 159 -11.48 -15.27 -3.44
N PHE A 160 -11.92 -16.06 -2.44
CA PHE A 160 -13.33 -16.38 -2.24
C PHE A 160 -14.16 -15.14 -1.91
N ILE A 161 -13.67 -14.29 -1.02
CA ILE A 161 -14.31 -13.01 -0.67
C ILE A 161 -14.40 -12.12 -1.91
N ALA A 162 -13.30 -11.96 -2.66
CA ALA A 162 -13.29 -11.15 -3.87
C ALA A 162 -14.29 -11.68 -4.91
N PHE A 163 -14.34 -13.00 -5.10
CA PHE A 163 -15.30 -13.64 -6.01
C PHE A 163 -16.74 -13.43 -5.57
N GLN A 164 -17.02 -13.50 -4.27
CA GLN A 164 -18.34 -13.25 -3.71
C GLN A 164 -18.80 -11.80 -3.96
N PHE A 165 -17.91 -10.82 -3.76
CA PHE A 165 -18.21 -9.42 -4.06
C PHE A 165 -18.46 -9.20 -5.55
N ILE A 166 -17.61 -9.74 -6.43
CA ILE A 166 -17.78 -9.63 -7.88
C ILE A 166 -19.09 -10.28 -8.32
N GLY A 167 -19.40 -11.46 -7.79
CA GLY A 167 -20.66 -12.16 -8.06
C GLY A 167 -21.89 -11.38 -7.61
N LEU A 168 -21.82 -10.79 -6.41
CA LEU A 168 -22.88 -9.94 -5.87
C LEU A 168 -23.09 -8.69 -6.72
N PHE A 169 -22.01 -7.99 -7.07
CA PHE A 169 -22.09 -6.82 -7.96
C PHE A 169 -22.63 -7.18 -9.34
N TRP A 170 -22.23 -8.34 -9.88
CA TRP A 170 -22.74 -8.82 -11.16
C TRP A 170 -24.24 -9.15 -11.09
N LEU A 171 -24.69 -9.78 -9.98
CA LEU A 171 -26.10 -10.07 -9.75
C LEU A 171 -26.93 -8.79 -9.62
N LEU A 172 -26.44 -7.82 -8.85
CA LEU A 172 -27.08 -6.51 -8.68
C LEU A 172 -27.10 -5.71 -9.98
N SER A 173 -26.07 -5.84 -10.81
CA SER A 173 -26.02 -5.19 -12.13
C SER A 173 -27.01 -5.80 -13.12
N ARG A 174 -27.33 -7.09 -12.98
CA ARG A 174 -28.34 -7.76 -13.82
C ARG A 174 -29.78 -7.40 -13.48
N GLY A 175 -30.04 -6.97 -12.23
CA GLY A 175 -31.32 -6.35 -11.85
C GLY A 175 -31.40 -4.91 -12.31
N GLY A 176 -30.85 -4.61 -13.49
CA GLY A 176 -30.79 -3.29 -14.06
C GLY A 176 -32.15 -2.64 -14.09
N VAL A 177 -32.17 -1.37 -13.76
CA VAL A 177 -33.29 -0.48 -14.07
C VAL A 177 -33.53 -0.62 -15.59
N ASP A 178 -34.59 -1.34 -15.98
CA ASP A 178 -35.04 -1.34 -17.36
C ASP A 178 -35.37 0.11 -17.72
N THR A 179 -34.43 0.75 -18.36
CA THR A 179 -34.63 2.10 -18.89
C THR A 179 -35.50 1.96 -20.13
N TYR A 180 -36.79 2.12 -19.92
CA TYR A 180 -37.75 2.21 -21.05
C TYR A 180 -37.55 3.58 -21.69
N TYR A 181 -37.12 3.59 -22.94
CA TYR A 181 -37.13 4.81 -23.74
C TYR A 181 -38.57 5.10 -24.17
N PRO A 182 -38.96 6.38 -24.38
CA PRO A 182 -40.31 6.74 -24.81
C PRO A 182 -40.77 5.97 -26.06
N ASP A 183 -39.84 5.58 -26.92
CA ASP A 183 -40.11 4.81 -28.15
C ASP A 183 -40.40 3.33 -27.89
N ASP A 184 -40.04 2.79 -26.73
CA ASP A 184 -40.31 1.39 -26.31
C ASP A 184 -41.71 1.24 -25.70
N ILE A 185 -42.37 2.35 -25.37
CA ILE A 185 -43.72 2.35 -24.80
C ILE A 185 -44.74 2.32 -25.92
N THR A 186 -45.11 1.11 -26.33
CA THR A 186 -46.12 0.89 -27.36
C THR A 186 -47.56 1.03 -26.84
N THR A 187 -47.77 1.05 -25.53
CA THR A 187 -49.08 1.21 -24.88
C THR A 187 -49.52 2.68 -24.89
N ARG A 188 -50.64 2.97 -25.49
CA ARG A 188 -51.29 4.29 -25.50
C ARG A 188 -52.47 4.30 -24.52
N PHE A 189 -52.88 5.49 -24.09
CA PHE A 189 -54.07 5.65 -23.23
C PHE A 189 -55.35 5.05 -23.83
N ALA A 190 -55.41 4.92 -25.16
CA ALA A 190 -56.50 4.27 -25.88
C ALA A 190 -56.54 2.73 -25.65
N ASP A 191 -55.42 2.13 -25.22
CA ASP A 191 -55.33 0.68 -25.00
C ASP A 191 -55.76 0.30 -23.57
N VAL A 192 -56.08 1.28 -22.72
CA VAL A 192 -56.59 1.04 -21.37
C VAL A 192 -58.06 0.70 -21.44
N TRP A 193 -58.38 -0.60 -21.43
CA TRP A 193 -59.75 -1.11 -21.29
C TRP A 193 -60.25 -0.85 -19.87
N GLY A 194 -61.05 0.22 -19.69
CA GLY A 194 -61.75 0.52 -18.44
C GLY A 194 -63.25 0.66 -18.69
N PRO A 195 -64.14 0.44 -17.69
CA PRO A 195 -65.53 0.70 -17.80
C PRO A 195 -65.82 2.17 -18.18
N GLY A 196 -66.48 2.39 -19.27
CA GLY A 196 -66.66 3.59 -20.07
C GLY A 196 -66.83 4.99 -19.45
N PRO A 197 -67.08 5.28 -18.19
CA PRO A 197 -67.03 6.63 -17.67
C PRO A 197 -65.68 7.17 -17.28
N GLY A 198 -64.66 6.30 -17.15
CA GLY A 198 -63.31 6.69 -16.63
C GLY A 198 -62.33 7.14 -17.72
N GLY A 199 -62.52 6.77 -18.98
CA GLY A 199 -61.60 7.12 -20.07
C GLY A 199 -61.66 8.58 -20.49
N GLY A 200 -62.77 9.28 -20.21
CA GLY A 200 -62.94 10.67 -20.57
C GLY A 200 -62.35 11.69 -19.57
N ALA A 201 -62.16 11.27 -18.37
CA ALA A 201 -61.67 12.18 -17.32
C ALA A 201 -60.13 12.36 -17.36
N GLY A 202 -59.39 11.37 -17.93
CA GLY A 202 -57.93 11.44 -18.01
C GLY A 202 -57.39 12.26 -19.17
N GLN A 203 -58.20 12.53 -20.19
CA GLN A 203 -57.79 13.34 -21.35
C GLN A 203 -57.92 14.85 -21.15
N GLY A 204 -58.63 15.27 -20.08
CA GLY A 204 -58.88 16.70 -19.82
C GLY A 204 -57.83 17.42 -19.00
N GLU A 205 -56.92 16.69 -18.30
CA GLU A 205 -56.02 17.32 -17.33
C GLU A 205 -54.57 17.54 -17.83
N HIS A 206 -54.24 17.16 -19.05
CA HIS A 206 -52.90 17.39 -19.61
C HIS A 206 -52.78 18.59 -20.57
N ARG A 207 -53.63 19.63 -20.42
CA ARG A 207 -53.28 20.95 -20.96
C ARG A 207 -52.44 21.70 -19.93
N LEU A 208 -51.13 21.75 -20.18
CA LEU A 208 -50.24 22.65 -19.46
C LEU A 208 -50.74 24.09 -19.60
N PRO A 209 -50.84 24.88 -18.50
CA PRO A 209 -51.24 26.28 -18.64
C PRO A 209 -50.09 27.03 -19.33
N GLY A 210 -50.32 27.46 -20.58
CA GLY A 210 -49.36 28.28 -21.32
C GLY A 210 -49.20 28.04 -22.82
N GLU A 211 -49.97 27.11 -23.44
CA GLU A 211 -49.96 27.05 -24.90
C GLU A 211 -51.17 27.84 -25.49
N PRO A 212 -50.87 28.73 -26.48
CA PRO A 212 -51.88 29.59 -27.11
C PRO A 212 -52.94 28.83 -27.95
#